data_0ef65bc2a4882979febcd53f73d03291
#
_entry.id   0ef65bc2a4882979febcd53f73d03291
#
_cell.length_a   1.000
_cell.length_b   1.000
_cell.length_c   1.000
_cell.angle_alpha   90.00
_cell.angle_beta   90.00
_cell.angle_gamma   90.00
#
_symmetry.space_group_name_H-M   'P 1'
#
loop_
_entity.id
_entity.type
_entity.pdbx_description
1 polymer ?
#
loop_
_entity_poly.entity_id
_entity_poly.type
_entity_poly.pdbx_seq_one_letter_code
_entity_poly.pdbx_strand_id
1 'polypeptide(L)'
;MSYTVESTEAFEIEFSKNHKDKKEWLQHMVERLEQEPQSEKPLRGNLHGLWQLRIGPFRVWYEINEEQKKVTLRAILHKDEAKKYY
;
A
#
# COMPACT_ATOMS: atom_id res chain seq x y z
N MET A 1 -6.13 -5.34 17.76
CA MET A 1 -7.31 -5.34 16.88
C MET A 1 -6.84 -5.39 15.43
N SER A 2 -7.58 -6.12 14.61
CA SER A 2 -7.19 -6.25 13.21
C SER A 2 -7.95 -5.28 12.30
N TYR A 3 -7.31 -4.93 11.19
CA TYR A 3 -7.89 -4.08 10.17
C TYR A 3 -8.33 -4.94 8.99
N THR A 4 -9.31 -4.47 8.23
CA THR A 4 -9.70 -5.09 6.98
C THR A 4 -8.91 -4.42 5.87
N VAL A 5 -8.22 -5.20 5.02
CA VAL A 5 -7.44 -4.65 3.93
C VAL A 5 -8.21 -4.82 2.62
N GLU A 6 -8.40 -3.70 1.93
CA GLU A 6 -9.07 -3.67 0.62
C GLU A 6 -8.13 -3.04 -0.40
N SER A 7 -8.45 -3.17 -1.66
CA SER A 7 -7.68 -2.53 -2.73
C SER A 7 -8.61 -1.82 -3.69
N THR A 8 -8.11 -0.74 -4.29
CA THR A 8 -8.86 -0.03 -5.33
C THR A 8 -8.77 -0.82 -6.62
N GLU A 9 -9.70 -0.54 -7.54
CA GLU A 9 -9.66 -1.14 -8.86
C GLU A 9 -8.35 -0.82 -9.58
N ALA A 10 -7.89 0.42 -9.45
CA ALA A 10 -6.62 0.84 -10.05
C ALA A 10 -5.45 0.01 -9.54
N PHE A 11 -5.39 -0.25 -8.23
CA PHE A 11 -4.35 -1.08 -7.64
C PHE A 11 -4.41 -2.50 -8.21
N GLU A 12 -5.60 -3.06 -8.27
CA GLU A 12 -5.78 -4.45 -8.75
C GLU A 12 -5.40 -4.60 -10.21
N ILE A 13 -5.74 -3.62 -11.04
CA ILE A 13 -5.37 -3.63 -12.45
C ILE A 13 -3.85 -3.59 -12.61
N GLU A 14 -3.20 -2.67 -11.91
CA GLU A 14 -1.74 -2.54 -11.98
C GLU A 14 -1.05 -3.80 -11.48
N PHE A 15 -1.52 -4.35 -10.37
CA PHE A 15 -0.95 -5.58 -9.81
C PHE A 15 -1.11 -6.75 -10.77
N SER A 16 -2.27 -6.90 -11.37
CA SER A 16 -2.54 -7.99 -12.31
C SER A 16 -1.67 -7.91 -13.56
N LYS A 17 -1.40 -6.70 -14.04
CA LYS A 17 -0.61 -6.51 -15.25
C LYS A 17 0.88 -6.70 -15.02
N ASN A 18 1.42 -6.14 -13.94
CA ASN A 18 2.86 -5.98 -13.79
C ASN A 18 3.46 -6.69 -12.59
N HIS A 19 2.64 -7.26 -11.71
CA HIS A 19 3.12 -7.78 -10.43
C HIS A 19 2.56 -9.15 -10.05
N LYS A 20 2.15 -9.93 -11.04
CA LYS A 20 1.58 -11.26 -10.78
C LYS A 20 2.54 -12.19 -10.05
N ASP A 21 3.81 -12.00 -10.26
CA ASP A 21 4.86 -12.80 -9.65
C ASP A 21 5.03 -12.51 -8.16
N LYS A 22 4.33 -11.50 -7.64
CA LYS A 22 4.45 -11.05 -6.25
C LYS A 22 3.28 -11.46 -5.37
N LYS A 23 2.54 -12.50 -5.73
CA LYS A 23 1.36 -12.93 -4.97
C LYS A 23 1.67 -13.31 -3.53
N GLU A 24 2.70 -14.10 -3.31
CA GLU A 24 3.07 -14.50 -1.95
C GLU A 24 3.44 -13.29 -1.12
N TRP A 25 4.19 -12.40 -1.73
CA TRP A 25 4.62 -11.19 -1.11
C TRP A 25 3.43 -10.28 -0.76
N LEU A 26 2.46 -10.17 -1.66
CA LEU A 26 1.24 -9.40 -1.41
C LEU A 26 0.50 -9.97 -0.19
N GLN A 27 0.42 -11.30 -0.10
CA GLN A 27 -0.25 -11.95 1.02
C GLN A 27 0.42 -11.60 2.35
N HIS A 28 1.75 -11.65 2.41
CA HIS A 28 2.48 -11.29 3.63
C HIS A 28 2.28 -9.82 3.99
N MET A 29 2.26 -8.96 2.99
CA MET A 29 2.02 -7.55 3.20
C MET A 29 0.63 -7.31 3.78
N VAL A 30 -0.38 -7.96 3.21
CA VAL A 30 -1.76 -7.83 3.68
C VAL A 30 -1.86 -8.27 5.15
N GLU A 31 -1.26 -9.41 5.48
CA GLU A 31 -1.27 -9.90 6.87
C GLU A 31 -0.64 -8.89 7.83
N ARG A 32 0.47 -8.28 7.42
CA ARG A 32 1.15 -7.29 8.23
C ARG A 32 0.29 -6.03 8.41
N LEU A 33 -0.35 -5.56 7.34
CA LEU A 33 -1.20 -4.37 7.40
C LEU A 33 -2.48 -4.62 8.20
N GLU A 34 -2.96 -5.86 8.26
CA GLU A 34 -4.10 -6.20 9.09
C GLU A 34 -3.79 -6.00 10.58
N GLN A 35 -2.54 -6.16 10.95
CA GLN A 35 -2.14 -6.07 12.36
C GLN A 35 -1.60 -4.68 12.73
N GLU A 36 -0.69 -4.15 11.94
CA GLU A 36 0.01 -2.91 12.28
C GLU A 36 0.20 -1.99 11.07
N PRO A 37 -0.89 -1.42 10.51
CA PRO A 37 -0.73 -0.55 9.34
C PRO A 37 0.04 0.73 9.63
N GLN A 38 0.10 1.18 10.89
CA GLN A 38 0.82 2.38 11.28
C GLN A 38 2.31 2.17 11.47
N SER A 39 2.82 0.94 11.30
CA SER A 39 4.24 0.66 11.47
C SER A 39 5.09 1.13 10.28
N GLU A 40 4.44 1.50 9.18
CA GLU A 40 5.13 1.97 7.98
C GLU A 40 5.26 3.50 8.00
N LYS A 41 5.76 4.07 6.90
CA LYS A 41 6.06 5.48 6.84
C LYS A 41 4.90 6.33 6.33
N PRO A 42 4.41 7.31 7.11
CA PRO A 42 3.42 8.25 6.59
C PRO A 42 4.06 9.22 5.60
N LEU A 43 3.34 9.54 4.53
CA LEU A 43 3.81 10.51 3.54
C LEU A 43 3.33 11.91 3.91
N ARG A 44 3.98 12.92 3.36
CA ARG A 44 3.72 14.31 3.70
C ARG A 44 3.43 15.14 2.45
N GLY A 45 3.08 16.41 2.66
CA GLY A 45 2.81 17.33 1.57
C GLY A 45 1.59 16.92 0.77
N ASN A 46 1.75 16.88 -0.54
CA ASN A 46 0.66 16.52 -1.45
C ASN A 46 0.14 15.10 -1.23
N LEU A 47 0.94 14.26 -0.59
CA LEU A 47 0.59 12.88 -0.34
C LEU A 47 0.15 12.63 1.09
N HIS A 48 -0.16 13.70 1.82
CA HIS A 48 -0.65 13.60 3.19
C HIS A 48 -1.90 12.72 3.25
N GLY A 49 -1.90 11.79 4.21
CA GLY A 49 -2.99 10.82 4.34
C GLY A 49 -2.65 9.47 3.78
N LEU A 50 -1.57 9.39 2.99
CA LEU A 50 -1.10 8.11 2.47
C LEU A 50 0.08 7.61 3.29
N TRP A 51 0.21 6.29 3.35
CA TRP A 51 1.31 5.59 4.00
C TRP A 51 2.07 4.82 2.94
N GLN A 52 3.36 4.60 3.15
CA GLN A 52 4.20 3.93 2.18
C GLN A 52 4.87 2.70 2.79
N LEU A 53 4.69 1.56 2.13
CA LEU A 53 5.38 0.33 2.44
C LEU A 53 6.41 0.08 1.35
N ARG A 54 7.62 -0.33 1.73
CA ARG A 54 8.72 -0.55 0.79
C ARG A 54 8.92 -2.04 0.54
N ILE A 55 9.03 -2.40 -0.75
CA ILE A 55 9.28 -3.79 -1.13
C ILE A 55 10.29 -3.81 -2.24
N GLY A 56 11.54 -4.10 -1.90
CA GLY A 56 12.61 -4.02 -2.87
C GLY A 56 12.58 -2.67 -3.56
N PRO A 57 12.54 -2.62 -4.90
CA PRO A 57 12.48 -1.35 -5.61
C PRO A 57 11.09 -0.76 -5.72
N PHE A 58 10.08 -1.41 -5.14
CA PHE A 58 8.69 -0.96 -5.26
C PHE A 58 8.18 -0.30 -3.99
N ARG A 59 7.15 0.52 -4.17
CA ARG A 59 6.48 1.23 -3.08
C ARG A 59 4.99 0.98 -3.19
N VAL A 60 4.35 0.65 -2.07
CA VAL A 60 2.90 0.49 -2.02
C VAL A 60 2.34 1.64 -1.19
N TRP A 61 1.41 2.38 -1.76
CA TRP A 61 0.75 3.48 -1.05
C TRP A 61 -0.64 3.04 -0.61
N TYR A 62 -0.99 3.34 0.63
CA TYR A 62 -2.26 2.94 1.19
C TYR A 62 -2.78 3.99 2.17
N GLU A 63 -4.09 3.94 2.42
CA GLU A 63 -4.76 4.80 3.39
C GLU A 63 -5.23 3.96 4.56
N ILE A 64 -5.33 4.60 5.73
CA ILE A 64 -5.87 3.97 6.93
C ILE A 64 -7.11 4.75 7.37
N ASN A 65 -8.23 4.06 7.50
CA ASN A 65 -9.44 4.63 8.09
C ASN A 65 -9.58 4.05 9.48
N GLU A 66 -9.25 4.85 10.49
CA GLU A 66 -9.26 4.38 11.87
C GLU A 66 -10.67 4.12 12.41
N GLU A 67 -11.65 4.89 11.95
CA GLU A 67 -13.03 4.69 12.41
C GLU A 67 -13.56 3.33 11.97
N GLN A 68 -13.31 2.96 10.74
CA GLN A 68 -13.80 1.72 10.17
C GLN A 68 -12.82 0.56 10.31
N LYS A 69 -11.61 0.84 10.82
CA LYS A 69 -10.52 -0.14 10.91
C LYS A 69 -10.27 -0.78 9.54
N LYS A 70 -10.08 0.07 8.55
CA LYS A 70 -9.92 -0.35 7.16
C LYS A 70 -8.66 0.24 6.54
N VAL A 71 -7.93 -0.59 5.80
CA VAL A 71 -6.75 -0.18 5.03
C VAL A 71 -7.10 -0.34 3.55
N THR A 72 -6.88 0.72 2.78
CA THR A 72 -7.16 0.70 1.34
C THR A 72 -5.85 0.85 0.56
N LEU A 73 -5.51 -0.19 -0.21
CA LEU A 73 -4.32 -0.17 -1.07
C LEU A 73 -4.65 0.67 -2.30
N ARG A 74 -3.86 1.74 -2.53
CA ARG A 74 -4.16 2.72 -3.58
C ARG A 74 -3.28 2.58 -4.80
N ALA A 75 -1.99 2.29 -4.62
CA ALA A 75 -1.06 2.25 -5.74
C ALA A 75 0.15 1.39 -5.42
N ILE A 76 0.73 0.80 -6.46
CA ILE A 76 2.03 0.14 -6.38
C ILE A 76 2.89 0.75 -7.48
N LEU A 77 4.03 1.32 -7.08
CA LEU A 77 4.90 2.09 -7.96
C LEU A 77 6.35 1.65 -7.81
N HIS A 78 7.11 1.78 -8.89
CA HIS A 78 8.56 1.67 -8.79
C HIS A 78 9.08 2.90 -8.04
N LYS A 79 10.19 2.75 -7.30
CA LYS A 79 10.75 3.84 -6.51
C LYS A 79 11.02 5.12 -7.32
N ASP A 80 11.41 4.96 -8.58
CA ASP A 80 11.69 6.11 -9.44
C ASP A 80 10.44 6.87 -9.83
N GLU A 81 9.32 6.17 -9.98
CA GLU A 81 8.03 6.81 -10.21
C GLU A 81 7.53 7.52 -8.96
N ALA A 82 7.70 6.87 -7.82
CA ALA A 82 7.27 7.45 -6.55
C ALA A 82 7.96 8.78 -6.27
N LYS A 83 9.23 8.90 -6.61
CA LYS A 83 10.01 10.13 -6.41
C LYS A 83 9.42 11.33 -7.12
N LYS A 84 8.69 11.13 -8.20
CA LYS A 84 8.09 12.22 -8.97
C LYS A 84 7.00 12.94 -8.19
N TYR A 85 6.48 12.33 -7.14
CA TYR A 85 5.39 12.88 -6.34
C TYR A 85 5.85 13.52 -5.03
N TYR A 86 7.11 13.41 -4.72
CA TYR A 86 7.66 14.00 -3.48
C TYR A 86 7.95 15.48 -3.62
#